data_e888db5fcbd1b909de51fbb6d8496282
#
_entry.id   e888db5fcbd1b909de51fbb6d8496282
#
_cell.length_a   1.000
_cell.length_b   1.000
_cell.length_c   1.000
_cell.angle_alpha   90.00
_cell.angle_beta   90.00
_cell.angle_gamma   90.00
#
_symmetry.space_group_name_H-M   'P 1'
#
loop_
_entity.id
_entity.type
_entity.pdbx_description
1 polymer ?
#
loop_
_entity_poly.entity_id
_entity_poly.type
_entity_poly.pdbx_seq_one_letter_code
_entity_poly.pdbx_strand_id
1 'polypeptide(L)'
;MKTILLPTDFSKNSINAINYAMELYRNEPCNFYILNVQRASSYISDDMMGVGSSATIYNTIIDAAKKSITNIISKLKKQYNNDKHHFEAIVDYDNFIDSINQVTEKYKVDLIIMGTKGATGLEKVIFGSNTARVMQRCKTPVLAIPDGCTLTSLDKIAFTTNHLTVFNIKQLSMLKDILG
;
A
#
# COMPACT_ATOMS: atom_id res chain seq x y z
N MET A 1 13.41 0.02 -13.69
CA MET A 1 13.19 -0.40 -12.29
C MET A 1 11.82 0.09 -11.90
N LYS A 2 10.93 -0.79 -11.45
CA LYS A 2 9.55 -0.45 -11.08
C LYS A 2 9.50 0.17 -9.70
N THR A 3 8.58 1.10 -9.49
CA THR A 3 8.32 1.76 -8.22
C THR A 3 6.95 1.36 -7.71
N ILE A 4 6.92 0.66 -6.58
CA ILE A 4 5.72 0.04 -6.03
C ILE A 4 5.39 0.67 -4.67
N LEU A 5 4.15 1.11 -4.50
CA LEU A 5 3.64 1.60 -3.21
C LEU A 5 2.88 0.48 -2.48
N LEU A 6 3.24 0.27 -1.23
CA LEU A 6 2.69 -0.75 -0.33
C LEU A 6 2.07 -0.08 0.90
N PRO A 7 0.81 0.36 0.85
CA PRO A 7 0.13 0.90 2.01
C PRO A 7 -0.10 -0.18 3.07
N THR A 8 0.14 0.15 4.35
CA THR A 8 -0.04 -0.79 5.45
C THR A 8 -0.68 -0.12 6.67
N ASP A 9 -1.61 -0.83 7.29
CA ASP A 9 -2.17 -0.56 8.61
C ASP A 9 -1.65 -1.58 9.66
N PHE A 10 -0.60 -2.31 9.29
CA PHE A 10 -0.01 -3.41 10.07
C PHE A 10 -0.92 -4.61 10.27
N SER A 11 -2.09 -4.66 9.64
CA SER A 11 -2.99 -5.82 9.67
C SER A 11 -2.39 -7.01 8.92
N LYS A 12 -2.89 -8.22 9.22
CA LYS A 12 -2.50 -9.44 8.50
C LYS A 12 -2.72 -9.31 6.99
N ASN A 13 -3.80 -8.66 6.57
CA ASN A 13 -4.12 -8.47 5.15
C ASN A 13 -3.14 -7.53 4.45
N SER A 14 -2.74 -6.42 5.08
CA SER A 14 -1.74 -5.53 4.50
C SER A 14 -0.36 -6.20 4.44
N ILE A 15 0.01 -6.99 5.44
CA ILE A 15 1.26 -7.78 5.43
C ILE A 15 1.20 -8.87 4.35
N ASN A 16 0.05 -9.53 4.17
CA ASN A 16 -0.13 -10.49 3.08
C ASN A 16 0.07 -9.86 1.71
N ALA A 17 -0.47 -8.66 1.48
CA ALA A 17 -0.28 -7.93 0.23
C ALA A 17 1.20 -7.55 0.00
N ILE A 18 1.93 -7.18 1.05
CA ILE A 18 3.38 -6.93 0.98
C ILE A 18 4.13 -8.20 0.56
N ASN A 19 3.87 -9.33 1.20
CA ASN A 19 4.51 -10.61 0.84
C ASN A 19 4.17 -11.03 -0.60
N TYR A 20 2.91 -10.84 -1.02
CA TYR A 20 2.49 -11.08 -2.39
C TYR A 20 3.30 -10.25 -3.40
N ALA A 21 3.53 -8.97 -3.09
CA ALA A 21 4.36 -8.10 -3.93
C ALA A 21 5.82 -8.59 -4.04
N MET A 22 6.38 -9.12 -2.96
CA MET A 22 7.75 -9.68 -2.97
C MET A 22 7.86 -10.90 -3.89
N GLU A 23 6.86 -11.78 -3.87
CA GLU A 23 6.82 -12.96 -4.75
C GLU A 23 6.57 -12.56 -6.20
N LEU A 24 5.61 -11.64 -6.45
CA LEU A 24 5.26 -11.18 -7.80
C LEU A 24 6.46 -10.56 -8.52
N TYR A 25 7.27 -9.78 -7.82
CA TYR A 25 8.42 -9.09 -8.39
C TYR A 25 9.76 -9.73 -8.02
N ARG A 26 9.77 -11.01 -7.65
CA ARG A 26 10.96 -11.73 -7.19
C ARG A 26 12.17 -11.59 -8.12
N ASN A 27 11.92 -11.60 -9.43
CA ASN A 27 12.97 -11.59 -10.44
C ASN A 27 13.29 -10.19 -10.99
N GLU A 28 12.50 -9.17 -10.62
CA GLU A 28 12.61 -7.83 -11.15
C GLU A 28 13.21 -6.84 -10.15
N PRO A 29 14.03 -5.87 -10.60
CA PRO A 29 14.50 -4.80 -9.73
C PRO A 29 13.37 -3.82 -9.41
N CYS A 30 13.08 -3.63 -8.12
CA CYS A 30 11.99 -2.79 -7.64
C CYS A 30 12.39 -1.87 -6.49
N ASN A 31 11.82 -0.67 -6.48
CA ASN A 31 11.76 0.21 -5.31
C ASN A 31 10.40 0.03 -4.63
N PHE A 32 10.40 -0.43 -3.40
CA PHE A 32 9.21 -0.60 -2.58
C PHE A 32 9.12 0.51 -1.54
N TYR A 33 8.05 1.31 -1.62
CA TYR A 33 7.71 2.32 -0.63
C TYR A 33 6.63 1.77 0.28
N ILE A 34 6.96 1.51 1.55
CA ILE A 34 5.99 1.03 2.54
C ILE A 34 5.45 2.25 3.27
N LEU A 35 4.15 2.53 3.07
CA LEU A 35 3.46 3.71 3.59
C LEU A 35 2.51 3.32 4.71
N ASN A 36 2.68 3.96 5.87
CA ASN A 36 1.66 3.98 6.92
C ASN A 36 1.15 5.40 7.11
N VAL A 37 -0.16 5.56 7.08
CA VAL A 37 -0.81 6.86 7.30
C VAL A 37 -1.52 6.83 8.64
N GLN A 38 -1.09 7.71 9.53
CA GLN A 38 -1.72 7.93 10.84
C GLN A 38 -2.78 9.03 10.69
N ARG A 39 -3.92 8.84 11.32
CA ARG A 39 -4.96 9.87 11.37
C ARG A 39 -4.81 10.70 12.64
N ALA A 40 -5.02 12.01 12.54
CA ALA A 40 -5.35 12.81 13.69
C ALA A 40 -6.60 12.19 14.33
N SER A 41 -6.47 11.58 15.50
CA SER A 41 -7.65 11.21 16.26
C SER A 41 -8.32 12.51 16.67
N SER A 42 -9.60 12.66 16.33
CA SER A 42 -10.47 13.77 16.76
C SER A 42 -10.66 13.85 18.30
N TYR A 43 -9.93 13.03 19.03
CA TYR A 43 -9.89 12.97 20.50
C TYR A 43 -8.81 13.84 21.14
N ILE A 44 -8.06 14.62 20.37
CA ILE A 44 -7.32 15.74 20.94
C ILE A 44 -8.36 16.85 21.11
N SER A 45 -9.14 16.78 22.20
CA SER A 45 -10.01 17.87 22.62
C SER A 45 -9.14 19.09 22.89
N ASP A 46 -9.66 20.27 22.56
CA ASP A 46 -8.99 21.56 22.74
C ASP A 46 -8.44 21.77 24.19
N ASP A 47 -8.96 21.08 25.19
CA ASP A 47 -8.51 21.05 26.56
C ASP A 47 -7.13 20.38 26.80
N MET A 48 -6.61 19.60 25.85
CA MET A 48 -5.27 19.01 25.94
C MET A 48 -4.18 19.81 25.22
N MET A 49 -4.48 20.99 24.72
CA MET A 49 -3.51 21.90 24.08
C MET A 49 -2.61 22.64 25.05
N GLY A 50 -2.11 21.99 26.09
CA GLY A 50 -0.86 22.42 26.73
C GLY A 50 0.28 22.25 25.71
N VAL A 51 0.88 23.38 25.31
CA VAL A 51 1.84 23.53 24.16
C VAL A 51 3.03 22.54 24.14
N GLY A 52 3.18 21.66 25.12
CA GLY A 52 4.24 20.64 25.17
C GLY A 52 3.81 19.19 24.94
N SER A 53 2.53 18.84 25.10
CA SER A 53 2.07 17.46 25.09
C SER A 53 1.69 16.92 23.71
N SER A 54 1.15 17.75 22.82
CA SER A 54 0.69 17.33 21.50
C SER A 54 1.83 16.99 20.56
N ALA A 55 2.91 17.76 20.53
CA ALA A 55 4.10 17.48 19.72
C ALA A 55 4.81 16.19 20.15
N THR A 56 4.84 15.92 21.46
CA THR A 56 5.44 14.68 22.01
C THR A 56 4.62 13.46 21.64
N ILE A 57 3.29 13.53 21.73
CA ILE A 57 2.38 12.45 21.35
C ILE A 57 2.50 12.17 19.84
N TYR A 58 2.47 13.22 19.02
CA TYR A 58 2.66 13.11 17.56
C TYR A 58 3.97 12.40 17.21
N ASN A 59 5.10 12.86 17.75
CA ASN A 59 6.41 12.27 17.50
C ASN A 59 6.44 10.79 17.93
N THR A 60 5.86 10.47 19.09
CA THR A 60 5.79 9.09 19.60
C THR A 60 5.04 8.17 18.62
N ILE A 61 3.90 8.61 18.08
CA ILE A 61 3.11 7.82 17.11
C ILE A 61 3.88 7.62 15.83
N ILE A 62 4.50 8.65 15.29
CA ILE A 62 5.30 8.59 14.07
C ILE A 62 6.50 7.66 14.24
N ASP A 63 7.22 7.77 15.35
CA ASP A 63 8.39 6.93 15.63
C ASP A 63 8.01 5.46 15.84
N ALA A 64 6.90 5.19 16.51
CA ALA A 64 6.37 3.83 16.64
C ALA A 64 6.00 3.23 15.27
N ALA A 65 5.36 4.00 14.40
CA ALA A 65 5.01 3.57 13.04
C ALA A 65 6.28 3.33 12.20
N LYS A 66 7.26 4.24 12.23
CA LYS A 66 8.56 4.05 11.56
C LYS A 66 9.27 2.79 12.02
N LYS A 67 9.34 2.56 13.33
CA LYS A 67 9.92 1.35 13.90
C LYS A 67 9.21 0.09 13.42
N SER A 68 7.88 0.12 13.33
CA SER A 68 7.08 -1.00 12.83
C SER A 68 7.40 -1.30 11.37
N ILE A 69 7.47 -0.28 10.50
CA ILE A 69 7.85 -0.46 9.08
C ILE A 69 9.28 -0.99 8.98
N THR A 70 10.23 -0.44 9.75
CA THR A 70 11.63 -0.90 9.75
C THR A 70 11.73 -2.38 10.13
N ASN A 71 10.93 -2.84 11.09
CA ASN A 71 10.86 -4.24 11.47
C ASN A 71 10.30 -5.11 10.32
N ILE A 72 9.28 -4.63 9.59
CA ILE A 72 8.75 -5.31 8.41
C ILE A 72 9.85 -5.43 7.35
N ILE A 73 10.53 -4.34 6.99
CA ILE A 73 11.62 -4.32 6.01
C ILE A 73 12.73 -5.31 6.40
N SER A 74 13.12 -5.33 7.68
CA SER A 74 14.15 -6.25 8.18
C SER A 74 13.73 -7.71 8.02
N LYS A 75 12.47 -8.04 8.29
CA LYS A 75 11.93 -9.38 8.07
C LYS A 75 11.91 -9.75 6.59
N LEU A 76 11.46 -8.84 5.71
CA LEU A 76 11.42 -9.06 4.26
C LEU A 76 12.82 -9.29 3.70
N LYS A 77 13.81 -8.45 4.07
CA LYS A 77 15.21 -8.63 3.66
C LYS A 77 15.77 -9.99 4.09
N LYS A 78 15.47 -10.42 5.32
CA LYS A 78 15.91 -11.73 5.82
C LYS A 78 15.21 -12.90 5.12
N GLN A 79 13.90 -12.76 4.84
CA GLN A 79 13.09 -13.85 4.27
C GLN A 79 13.37 -14.04 2.78
N TYR A 80 13.44 -12.95 2.02
CA TYR A 80 13.56 -13.01 0.57
C TYR A 80 14.99 -12.90 0.06
N ASN A 81 15.90 -12.31 0.85
CA ASN A 81 17.33 -12.15 0.55
C ASN A 81 17.57 -11.71 -0.91
N ASN A 82 16.89 -10.65 -1.34
CA ASN A 82 16.86 -10.21 -2.73
C ASN A 82 17.50 -8.82 -2.87
N ASP A 83 18.68 -8.78 -3.44
CA ASP A 83 19.47 -7.55 -3.63
C ASP A 83 18.88 -6.61 -4.70
N LYS A 84 17.93 -7.10 -5.51
CA LYS A 84 17.22 -6.28 -6.51
C LYS A 84 16.13 -5.42 -5.89
N HIS A 85 15.76 -5.66 -4.63
CA HIS A 85 14.68 -4.97 -3.94
C HIS A 85 15.22 -3.89 -3.01
N HIS A 86 14.81 -2.66 -3.26
CA HIS A 86 15.09 -1.51 -2.39
C HIS A 86 13.83 -1.12 -1.63
N PHE A 87 13.99 -0.79 -0.35
CA PHE A 87 12.87 -0.48 0.53
C PHE A 87 13.03 0.90 1.16
N GLU A 88 11.97 1.66 1.17
CA GLU A 88 11.87 2.95 1.88
C GLU A 88 10.62 2.96 2.77
N ALA A 89 10.78 3.46 4.00
CA ALA A 89 9.71 3.61 4.98
C ALA A 89 9.14 5.03 4.91
N ILE A 90 7.84 5.15 4.71
CA ILE A 90 7.12 6.42 4.73
C ILE A 90 6.06 6.35 5.82
N VAL A 91 6.07 7.34 6.71
CA VAL A 91 4.99 7.57 7.67
C VAL A 91 4.45 8.97 7.44
N ASP A 92 3.16 9.07 7.24
CA ASP A 92 2.46 10.32 7.03
C ASP A 92 1.34 10.50 8.04
N TYR A 93 0.95 11.75 8.30
CA TYR A 93 -0.07 12.12 9.25
C TYR A 93 -1.08 13.05 8.58
N ASP A 94 -1.92 12.46 7.73
CA ASP A 94 -2.85 13.21 6.89
C ASP A 94 -4.08 12.36 6.54
N ASN A 95 -4.89 12.84 5.62
CA ASN A 95 -5.92 12.04 4.97
C ASN A 95 -5.28 10.93 4.14
N PHE A 96 -5.77 9.71 4.31
CA PHE A 96 -5.21 8.53 3.65
C PHE A 96 -5.12 8.64 2.13
N ILE A 97 -6.14 9.20 1.48
CA ILE A 97 -6.16 9.33 0.01
C ILE A 97 -5.20 10.42 -0.45
N ASP A 98 -5.11 11.51 0.29
CA ASP A 98 -4.21 12.63 -0.03
C ASP A 98 -2.75 12.20 0.13
N SER A 99 -2.42 11.47 1.19
CA SER A 99 -1.11 10.84 1.38
C SER A 99 -0.74 9.89 0.24
N ILE A 100 -1.66 9.01 -0.18
CA ILE A 100 -1.43 8.10 -1.32
C ILE A 100 -1.13 8.91 -2.59
N ASN A 101 -1.94 9.92 -2.91
CA ASN A 101 -1.75 10.73 -4.13
C ASN A 101 -0.42 11.50 -4.09
N GLN A 102 -0.07 12.12 -2.96
CA GLN A 102 1.20 12.83 -2.79
C GLN A 102 2.40 11.90 -2.97
N VAL A 103 2.38 10.73 -2.34
CA VAL A 103 3.46 9.74 -2.45
C VAL A 103 3.57 9.21 -3.88
N THR A 104 2.44 8.86 -4.53
CA THR A 104 2.44 8.35 -5.89
C THR A 104 2.97 9.38 -6.89
N GLU A 105 2.65 10.63 -6.72
CA GLU A 105 3.16 11.72 -7.57
C GLU A 105 4.64 12.01 -7.32
N LYS A 106 5.04 12.14 -6.06
CA LYS A 106 6.41 12.43 -5.64
C LYS A 106 7.42 11.40 -6.13
N TYR A 107 7.10 10.12 -5.95
CA TYR A 107 8.00 9.02 -6.26
C TYR A 107 7.73 8.37 -7.62
N LYS A 108 6.79 8.90 -8.41
CA LYS A 108 6.40 8.35 -9.74
C LYS A 108 6.05 6.86 -9.63
N VAL A 109 5.15 6.54 -8.72
CA VAL A 109 4.74 5.15 -8.46
C VAL A 109 4.04 4.55 -9.67
N ASP A 110 4.49 3.37 -10.09
CA ASP A 110 3.93 2.62 -11.22
C ASP A 110 2.69 1.82 -10.82
N LEU A 111 2.68 1.28 -9.59
CA LEU A 111 1.62 0.41 -9.10
C LEU A 111 1.46 0.55 -7.58
N ILE A 112 0.20 0.57 -7.12
CA ILE A 112 -0.15 0.42 -5.71
C ILE A 112 -0.57 -1.04 -5.48
N ILE A 113 0.02 -1.74 -4.50
CA ILE A 113 -0.40 -3.09 -4.10
C ILE A 113 -0.88 -3.02 -2.66
N MET A 114 -2.13 -3.42 -2.42
CA MET A 114 -2.74 -3.33 -1.09
C MET A 114 -3.74 -4.46 -0.85
N GLY A 115 -3.98 -4.78 0.43
CA GLY A 115 -5.00 -5.75 0.80
C GLY A 115 -6.42 -5.24 0.53
N THR A 116 -7.35 -6.14 0.23
CA THR A 116 -8.76 -5.79 0.02
C THR A 116 -9.49 -5.39 1.30
N LYS A 117 -9.02 -5.84 2.47
CA LYS A 117 -9.59 -5.54 3.80
C LYS A 117 -8.51 -4.88 4.67
N GLY A 118 -8.92 -4.03 5.60
CA GLY A 118 -8.06 -3.48 6.63
C GLY A 118 -8.24 -4.17 7.98
N ALA A 119 -7.80 -3.52 9.06
CA ALA A 119 -7.81 -4.04 10.42
C ALA A 119 -9.22 -4.45 10.94
N THR A 120 -10.31 -3.92 10.37
CA THR A 120 -11.68 -4.20 10.79
C THR A 120 -12.24 -5.53 10.29
N GLY A 121 -11.61 -6.15 9.27
CA GLY A 121 -11.81 -7.54 8.83
C GLY A 121 -13.25 -8.04 8.65
N LEU A 122 -14.23 -7.18 8.32
CA LEU A 122 -15.63 -7.59 8.16
C LEU A 122 -15.77 -8.62 7.03
N GLU A 123 -16.20 -9.82 7.37
CA GLU A 123 -16.27 -10.99 6.48
C GLU A 123 -17.17 -10.80 5.24
N LYS A 124 -18.16 -9.90 5.32
CA LYS A 124 -19.16 -9.69 4.24
C LYS A 124 -18.75 -8.64 3.22
N VAL A 125 -17.62 -7.97 3.36
CA VAL A 125 -17.20 -6.87 2.47
C VAL A 125 -16.09 -7.35 1.55
N ILE A 126 -16.32 -7.30 0.23
CA ILE A 126 -15.33 -7.71 -0.78
C ILE A 126 -14.14 -6.74 -0.77
N PHE A 127 -14.39 -5.42 -0.68
CA PHE A 127 -13.37 -4.38 -0.56
C PHE A 127 -13.64 -3.50 0.65
N GLY A 128 -12.63 -3.31 1.50
CA GLY A 128 -12.69 -2.33 2.57
C GLY A 128 -12.80 -0.90 2.01
N SER A 129 -13.33 0.01 2.83
CA SER A 129 -13.57 1.40 2.42
C SER A 129 -12.31 2.10 1.89
N ASN A 130 -11.15 1.85 2.47
CA ASN A 130 -9.88 2.45 2.03
C ASN A 130 -9.49 1.96 0.64
N THR A 131 -9.56 0.66 0.37
CA THR A 131 -9.22 0.07 -0.94
C THR A 131 -10.15 0.57 -2.03
N ALA A 132 -11.46 0.59 -1.77
CA ALA A 132 -12.44 1.14 -2.71
C ALA A 132 -12.18 2.62 -3.01
N ARG A 133 -11.85 3.43 -2.00
CA ARG A 133 -11.53 4.86 -2.17
C ARG A 133 -10.24 5.07 -2.96
N VAL A 134 -9.20 4.26 -2.75
CA VAL A 134 -7.96 4.32 -3.54
C VAL A 134 -8.25 4.03 -5.00
N MET A 135 -8.98 2.94 -5.30
CA MET A 135 -9.37 2.59 -6.67
C MET A 135 -10.19 3.68 -7.37
N GLN A 136 -11.02 4.41 -6.64
CA GLN A 136 -11.88 5.46 -7.19
C GLN A 136 -11.17 6.81 -7.38
N ARG A 137 -10.18 7.13 -6.54
CA ARG A 137 -9.63 8.49 -6.43
C ARG A 137 -8.16 8.61 -6.80
N CYS A 138 -7.45 7.50 -6.99
CA CYS A 138 -6.05 7.51 -7.39
C CYS A 138 -5.93 7.21 -8.89
N LYS A 139 -5.00 7.90 -9.56
CA LYS A 139 -4.72 7.69 -10.99
C LYS A 139 -3.80 6.50 -11.23
N THR A 140 -2.98 6.18 -10.25
CA THR A 140 -2.05 5.04 -10.31
C THR A 140 -2.82 3.72 -10.26
N PRO A 141 -2.50 2.74 -11.10
CA PRO A 141 -3.11 1.41 -11.06
C PRO A 141 -3.04 0.79 -9.66
N VAL A 142 -4.07 0.03 -9.30
CA VAL A 142 -4.18 -0.62 -7.98
C VAL A 142 -4.35 -2.12 -8.16
N LEU A 143 -3.44 -2.89 -7.57
CA LEU A 143 -3.57 -4.34 -7.42
C LEU A 143 -4.06 -4.65 -6.01
N ALA A 144 -5.30 -5.11 -5.91
CA ALA A 144 -5.94 -5.43 -4.64
C ALA A 144 -5.81 -6.94 -4.35
N ILE A 145 -5.15 -7.28 -3.24
CA ILE A 145 -4.87 -8.66 -2.85
C ILE A 145 -5.92 -9.14 -1.84
N PRO A 146 -6.69 -10.18 -2.15
CA PRO A 146 -7.62 -10.79 -1.21
C PRO A 146 -6.94 -11.35 0.04
N ASP A 147 -7.72 -11.49 1.11
CA ASP A 147 -7.24 -12.09 2.35
C ASP A 147 -6.77 -13.52 2.13
N GLY A 148 -5.58 -13.83 2.64
CA GLY A 148 -4.97 -15.16 2.51
C GLY A 148 -4.56 -15.55 1.08
N CYS A 149 -4.65 -14.63 0.11
CA CYS A 149 -4.22 -14.90 -1.25
C CYS A 149 -2.70 -15.06 -1.31
N THR A 150 -2.25 -16.17 -1.88
CA THR A 150 -0.83 -16.44 -2.20
C THR A 150 -0.63 -16.38 -3.70
N LEU A 151 0.57 -16.04 -4.14
CA LEU A 151 0.88 -16.02 -5.57
C LEU A 151 0.90 -17.45 -6.11
N THR A 152 0.05 -17.70 -7.10
CA THR A 152 0.06 -18.89 -7.95
C THR A 152 0.30 -18.46 -9.39
N SER A 153 0.41 -19.40 -10.34
CA SER A 153 0.47 -19.05 -11.76
C SER A 153 -0.75 -18.20 -12.15
N LEU A 154 -0.53 -17.11 -12.87
CA LEU A 154 -1.59 -16.24 -13.37
C LEU A 154 -1.93 -16.61 -14.81
N ASP A 155 -2.60 -17.76 -15.00
CA ASP A 155 -2.87 -18.34 -16.32
C ASP A 155 -4.07 -17.70 -17.02
N LYS A 156 -4.95 -17.01 -16.30
CA LYS A 156 -6.19 -16.45 -16.83
C LYS A 156 -6.52 -15.10 -16.20
N ILE A 157 -6.91 -14.15 -17.05
CA ILE A 157 -7.44 -12.86 -16.63
C ILE A 157 -8.87 -12.70 -17.16
N ALA A 158 -9.79 -12.27 -16.29
CA ALA A 158 -11.08 -11.78 -16.69
C ALA A 158 -11.02 -10.25 -16.83
N PHE A 159 -11.30 -9.74 -18.02
CA PHE A 159 -11.32 -8.31 -18.28
C PHE A 159 -12.77 -7.82 -18.38
N THR A 160 -13.14 -6.86 -17.55
CA THR A 160 -14.48 -6.25 -17.57
C THR A 160 -14.40 -4.86 -18.20
N THR A 161 -15.37 -4.55 -19.07
CA THR A 161 -15.49 -3.24 -19.71
C THR A 161 -16.95 -2.84 -19.82
N ASN A 162 -17.21 -1.55 -19.75
CA ASN A 162 -18.53 -0.97 -20.01
C ASN A 162 -18.77 -0.61 -21.48
N HIS A 163 -17.83 -0.95 -22.37
CA HIS A 163 -17.84 -0.61 -23.82
C HIS A 163 -17.86 0.88 -24.16
N LEU A 164 -17.85 1.75 -23.16
CA LEU A 164 -17.91 3.20 -23.36
C LEU A 164 -16.53 3.86 -23.41
N THR A 165 -15.49 3.14 -22.98
CA THR A 165 -14.13 3.66 -22.88
C THR A 165 -13.22 2.94 -23.86
N VAL A 166 -12.52 3.69 -24.72
CA VAL A 166 -11.44 3.15 -25.55
C VAL A 166 -10.22 3.00 -24.65
N PHE A 167 -9.82 1.77 -24.39
CA PHE A 167 -8.62 1.49 -23.60
C PHE A 167 -7.36 1.79 -24.41
N ASN A 168 -6.48 2.59 -23.85
CA ASN A 168 -5.16 2.79 -24.42
C ASN A 168 -4.26 1.58 -24.08
N ILE A 169 -3.47 1.12 -25.05
CA ILE A 169 -2.50 0.02 -24.87
C ILE A 169 -1.57 0.29 -23.66
N LYS A 170 -1.21 1.56 -23.39
CA LYS A 170 -0.42 1.93 -22.21
C LYS A 170 -1.11 1.63 -20.88
N GLN A 171 -2.45 1.67 -20.81
CA GLN A 171 -3.20 1.33 -19.60
C GLN A 171 -3.22 -0.18 -19.35
N LEU A 172 -3.05 -0.97 -20.41
CA LEU A 172 -2.98 -2.43 -20.33
C LEU A 172 -1.54 -2.97 -20.19
N SER A 173 -0.53 -2.11 -20.30
CA SER A 173 0.89 -2.52 -20.18
C SER A 173 1.18 -3.16 -18.83
N MET A 174 0.59 -2.64 -17.75
CA MET A 174 0.76 -3.20 -16.41
C MET A 174 0.21 -4.63 -16.30
N LEU A 175 -0.91 -4.94 -16.95
CA LEU A 175 -1.45 -6.31 -16.99
C LEU A 175 -0.51 -7.25 -17.73
N LYS A 176 0.08 -6.79 -18.84
CA LYS A 176 1.08 -7.55 -19.58
C LYS A 176 2.31 -7.85 -18.73
N ASP A 177 2.78 -6.86 -17.97
CA ASP A 177 3.94 -7.01 -17.09
C ASP A 177 3.69 -7.98 -15.92
N ILE A 178 2.44 -8.11 -15.46
CA ILE A 178 2.05 -9.03 -14.39
C ILE A 178 1.89 -10.48 -14.92
N LEU A 179 1.58 -10.62 -16.19
CA LEU A 179 1.38 -11.94 -16.81
C LEU A 179 2.67 -12.61 -17.34
N GLY A 180 3.74 -11.86 -17.54
CA GLY A 180 5.01 -12.32 -18.10
C GLY A 180 5.01 -12.24 -19.62
#